data_f8f3e0ef2772e3590f3a5d9813534f1f
#
_entry.id   f8f3e0ef2772e3590f3a5d9813534f1f
#
_cell.length_a   1.000
_cell.length_b   1.000
_cell.length_c   1.000
_cell.angle_alpha   90.00
_cell.angle_beta   90.00
_cell.angle_gamma   90.00
#
_symmetry.space_group_name_H-M   'P 1'
#
loop_
_entity.id
_entity.type
_entity.pdbx_description
1 polymer ?
#
loop_
_entity_poly.entity_id
_entity_poly.type
_entity_poly.pdbx_seq_one_letter_code
_entity_poly.pdbx_strand_id
1 'polypeptide(L)'
;MTDTPQIDPRLARTAPTWEVELLISGVAIFAMLQLPGWLDDAMFMLEPRLGQDWRLIAVLAYFYSKSAAIVLACTFALHLLLRAQWIALMGVHSVFPRGIHFDNIRMGPIQREIETGHLDGIDDAIERADNRASVVFAIGVSVALMIAAICIAFCGTLLVATLLSNLLGLQIDTLMVVGGVFVMLMLPYFLAVTVDYYFGERIRPGTFAHRLVATVIRVYTRFGMGRRSNHILATLLSNQGERRTMLMVVGIMLLAITSVSAVYATMQAGRAVGSY
;
A
#
# COMPACT_ATOMS: atom_id res chain seq x y z
N MET A 1 -35.75 -10.60 41.92
CA MET A 1 -34.51 -10.87 41.19
C MET A 1 -34.54 -9.95 39.97
N THR A 2 -33.87 -8.83 40.09
CA THR A 2 -33.78 -7.80 39.02
C THR A 2 -32.63 -8.18 38.13
N ASP A 3 -32.95 -8.66 36.92
CA ASP A 3 -31.98 -8.87 35.86
C ASP A 3 -31.40 -7.51 35.43
N THR A 4 -30.22 -7.21 35.87
CA THR A 4 -29.46 -6.08 35.38
C THR A 4 -28.98 -6.47 33.97
N PRO A 5 -29.28 -5.71 32.91
CA PRO A 5 -28.80 -6.03 31.58
C PRO A 5 -27.28 -5.98 31.60
N GLN A 6 -26.61 -7.13 31.36
CA GLN A 6 -25.18 -7.19 31.14
C GLN A 6 -24.88 -6.45 29.83
N ILE A 7 -24.40 -5.21 29.97
CA ILE A 7 -23.85 -4.46 28.85
C ILE A 7 -22.59 -5.22 28.38
N ASP A 8 -22.59 -5.70 27.13
CA ASP A 8 -21.44 -6.36 26.53
C ASP A 8 -20.20 -5.46 26.67
N PRO A 9 -19.13 -5.93 27.37
CA PRO A 9 -17.94 -5.11 27.60
C PRO A 9 -17.24 -4.68 26.30
N ARG A 10 -17.56 -5.30 25.16
CA ARG A 10 -17.07 -4.91 23.82
C ARG A 10 -17.72 -3.62 23.33
N LEU A 11 -19.00 -3.39 23.61
CA LEU A 11 -19.72 -2.16 23.26
C LEU A 11 -19.29 -0.97 24.11
N ALA A 12 -18.96 -1.19 25.39
CA ALA A 12 -18.52 -0.13 26.29
C ALA A 12 -17.10 0.40 25.97
N ARG A 13 -16.27 -0.35 25.28
CA ARG A 13 -14.89 0.05 24.90
C ARG A 13 -14.81 0.83 23.58
N THR A 14 -15.78 0.74 22.71
CA THR A 14 -15.71 1.31 21.34
C THR A 14 -16.55 2.58 21.18
N ALA A 15 -17.53 2.84 22.05
CA ALA A 15 -18.46 3.94 21.90
C ALA A 15 -17.87 5.37 21.95
N PRO A 16 -16.84 5.70 22.77
CA PRO A 16 -16.30 7.06 22.81
C PRO A 16 -15.19 7.35 21.79
N THR A 17 -14.64 6.34 21.12
CA THR A 17 -13.43 6.51 20.28
C THR A 17 -13.73 6.67 18.79
N TRP A 18 -14.86 6.18 18.30
CA TRP A 18 -15.17 6.19 16.87
C TRP A 18 -15.35 7.60 16.27
N GLU A 19 -15.87 8.56 17.04
CA GLU A 19 -16.01 9.95 16.59
C GLU A 19 -14.66 10.61 16.38
N VAL A 20 -13.75 10.39 17.32
CA VAL A 20 -12.37 10.90 17.23
C VAL A 20 -11.62 10.22 16.09
N GLU A 21 -11.80 8.91 15.91
CA GLU A 21 -11.21 8.14 14.81
C GLU A 21 -11.70 8.64 13.46
N LEU A 22 -13.00 8.90 13.31
CA LEU A 22 -13.57 9.50 12.09
C LEU A 22 -13.02 10.91 11.81
N LEU A 23 -12.92 11.74 12.83
CA LEU A 23 -12.37 13.09 12.69
C LEU A 23 -10.92 13.06 12.25
N ILE A 24 -10.07 12.26 12.90
CA ILE A 24 -8.66 12.10 12.53
C ILE A 24 -8.54 11.54 11.12
N SER A 25 -9.34 10.53 10.77
CA SER A 25 -9.36 9.95 9.43
C SER A 25 -9.79 10.96 8.36
N GLY A 26 -10.79 11.79 8.67
CA GLY A 26 -11.23 12.86 7.77
C GLY A 26 -10.14 13.91 7.50
N VAL A 27 -9.45 14.35 8.54
CA VAL A 27 -8.32 15.28 8.41
C VAL A 27 -7.17 14.64 7.62
N ALA A 28 -6.85 13.38 7.90
CA ALA A 28 -5.81 12.64 7.18
C ALA A 28 -6.14 12.50 5.70
N ILE A 29 -7.39 12.18 5.35
CA ILE A 29 -7.84 12.10 3.96
C ILE A 29 -7.71 13.44 3.27
N PHE A 30 -8.17 14.54 3.90
CA PHE A 30 -8.06 15.86 3.33
C PHE A 30 -6.59 16.22 3.03
N ALA A 31 -5.69 15.97 3.98
CA ALA A 31 -4.26 16.19 3.79
C ALA A 31 -3.67 15.31 2.66
N MET A 32 -4.07 14.04 2.59
CA MET A 32 -3.60 13.13 1.53
C MET A 32 -4.12 13.51 0.15
N LEU A 33 -5.34 14.04 0.03
CA LEU A 33 -5.88 14.53 -1.24
C LEU A 33 -5.17 15.79 -1.75
N GLN A 34 -4.64 16.62 -0.86
CA GLN A 34 -3.87 17.83 -1.23
C GLN A 34 -2.42 17.49 -1.62
N LEU A 35 -1.87 16.40 -1.09
CA LEU A 35 -0.46 16.05 -1.27
C LEU A 35 -0.03 15.90 -2.75
N PRO A 36 -0.79 15.26 -3.65
CA PRO A 36 -0.43 15.19 -5.07
C PRO A 36 -0.29 16.57 -5.73
N GLY A 37 -1.17 17.52 -5.40
CA GLY A 37 -1.10 18.89 -5.90
C GLY A 37 0.14 19.64 -5.40
N TRP A 38 0.46 19.52 -4.12
CA TRP A 38 1.68 20.11 -3.56
C TRP A 38 2.95 19.56 -4.19
N LEU A 39 2.96 18.26 -4.55
CA LEU A 39 4.07 17.65 -5.27
C LEU A 39 4.20 18.20 -6.69
N ASP A 40 3.08 18.49 -7.35
CA ASP A 40 3.07 19.15 -8.67
C ASP A 40 3.67 20.54 -8.60
N ASP A 41 3.22 21.36 -7.64
CA ASP A 41 3.73 22.70 -7.41
C ASP A 41 5.21 22.71 -7.06
N ALA A 42 5.63 21.79 -6.18
CA ALA A 42 7.03 21.63 -5.80
C ALA A 42 7.90 21.24 -7.00
N MET A 43 7.44 20.29 -7.84
CA MET A 43 8.17 19.90 -9.04
C MET A 43 8.24 21.02 -10.06
N PHE A 44 7.15 21.77 -10.24
CA PHE A 44 7.10 22.95 -11.13
C PHE A 44 8.11 24.03 -10.72
N MET A 45 8.26 24.27 -9.43
CA MET A 45 9.21 25.26 -8.90
C MET A 45 10.67 24.81 -8.95
N LEU A 46 10.92 23.50 -8.75
CA LEU A 46 12.25 22.93 -8.63
C LEU A 46 12.88 22.60 -9.98
N GLU A 47 12.12 22.04 -10.89
CA GLU A 47 12.63 21.51 -12.19
C GLU A 47 13.48 22.53 -12.97
N PRO A 48 13.08 23.83 -13.12
CA PRO A 48 13.87 24.83 -13.85
C PRO A 48 15.19 25.22 -13.15
N ARG A 49 15.29 24.96 -11.84
CA ARG A 49 16.44 25.35 -11.01
C ARG A 49 17.49 24.26 -10.90
N LEU A 50 17.14 23.04 -11.32
CA LEU A 50 18.01 21.87 -11.18
C LEU A 50 18.88 21.70 -12.40
N GLY A 51 20.18 21.47 -12.18
CA GLY A 51 21.11 21.02 -13.20
C GLY A 51 20.72 19.60 -13.69
N GLN A 52 21.29 19.22 -14.84
CA GLN A 52 20.95 17.97 -15.53
C GLN A 52 21.09 16.75 -14.63
N ASP A 53 22.12 16.69 -13.79
CA ASP A 53 22.41 15.57 -12.89
C ASP A 53 21.34 15.39 -11.78
N TRP A 54 20.84 16.53 -11.27
CA TRP A 54 19.84 16.54 -10.20
C TRP A 54 18.40 16.36 -10.70
N ARG A 55 18.18 16.69 -11.97
CA ARG A 55 16.84 16.61 -12.58
C ARG A 55 16.31 15.18 -12.58
N LEU A 56 17.15 14.19 -12.88
CA LEU A 56 16.74 12.78 -12.87
C LEU A 56 16.29 12.35 -11.47
N ILE A 57 17.03 12.74 -10.42
CA ILE A 57 16.67 12.42 -9.04
C ILE A 57 15.31 13.05 -8.67
N ALA A 58 15.14 14.32 -9.01
CA ALA A 58 13.90 15.05 -8.73
C ALA A 58 12.68 14.45 -9.45
N VAL A 59 12.84 14.09 -10.73
CA VAL A 59 11.80 13.45 -11.53
C VAL A 59 11.40 12.11 -10.92
N LEU A 60 12.36 11.26 -10.59
CA LEU A 60 12.06 9.96 -9.97
C LEU A 60 11.43 10.11 -8.58
N ALA A 61 11.96 11.01 -7.75
CA ALA A 61 11.39 11.32 -6.45
C ALA A 61 9.93 11.79 -6.58
N TYR A 62 9.67 12.67 -7.53
CA TYR A 62 8.30 13.13 -7.84
C TYR A 62 7.38 11.98 -8.25
N PHE A 63 7.79 11.13 -9.23
CA PHE A 63 6.97 10.02 -9.69
C PHE A 63 6.59 9.06 -8.59
N TYR A 64 7.57 8.61 -7.82
CA TYR A 64 7.33 7.65 -6.74
C TYR A 64 6.54 8.27 -5.58
N SER A 65 6.90 9.50 -5.17
CA SER A 65 6.20 10.19 -4.06
C SER A 65 4.74 10.49 -4.42
N LYS A 66 4.49 10.96 -5.65
CA LYS A 66 3.13 11.21 -6.12
C LYS A 66 2.32 9.93 -6.28
N SER A 67 2.92 8.86 -6.78
CA SER A 67 2.27 7.55 -6.86
C SER A 67 1.89 7.02 -5.48
N ALA A 68 2.78 7.12 -4.50
CA ALA A 68 2.51 6.74 -3.12
C ALA A 68 1.38 7.60 -2.50
N ALA A 69 1.40 8.92 -2.75
CA ALA A 69 0.37 9.84 -2.28
C ALA A 69 -1.02 9.52 -2.84
N ILE A 70 -1.12 9.23 -4.15
CA ILE A 70 -2.37 8.82 -4.79
C ILE A 70 -2.89 7.50 -4.20
N VAL A 71 -2.01 6.50 -4.03
CA VAL A 71 -2.39 5.22 -3.41
C VAL A 71 -2.93 5.44 -2.01
N LEU A 72 -2.25 6.26 -1.19
CA LEU A 72 -2.71 6.59 0.15
C LEU A 72 -4.05 7.33 0.13
N ALA A 73 -4.21 8.35 -0.70
CA ALA A 73 -5.44 9.11 -0.82
C ALA A 73 -6.63 8.21 -1.18
N CYS A 74 -6.48 7.36 -2.20
CA CYS A 74 -7.51 6.39 -2.59
C CYS A 74 -7.78 5.37 -1.48
N THR A 75 -6.74 4.89 -0.80
CA THR A 75 -6.86 3.93 0.30
C THR A 75 -7.65 4.51 1.47
N PHE A 76 -7.30 5.71 1.90
CA PHE A 76 -8.00 6.39 3.00
C PHE A 76 -9.45 6.69 2.64
N ALA A 77 -9.71 7.18 1.41
CA ALA A 77 -11.08 7.44 0.95
C ALA A 77 -11.93 6.15 0.95
N LEU A 78 -11.40 5.07 0.40
CA LEU A 78 -12.09 3.78 0.36
C LEU A 78 -12.27 3.18 1.75
N HIS A 79 -11.24 3.26 2.60
CA HIS A 79 -11.33 2.83 4.00
C HIS A 79 -12.43 3.58 4.75
N LEU A 80 -12.53 4.91 4.58
CA LEU A 80 -13.57 5.72 5.21
C LEU A 80 -14.98 5.31 4.75
N LEU A 81 -15.16 5.07 3.45
CA LEU A 81 -16.43 4.58 2.92
C LEU A 81 -16.84 3.23 3.52
N LEU A 82 -15.90 2.29 3.61
CA LEU A 82 -16.15 0.98 4.22
C LEU A 82 -16.41 1.11 5.74
N ARG A 83 -15.74 2.02 6.41
CA ARG A 83 -15.95 2.31 7.84
C ARG A 83 -17.32 2.95 8.08
N ALA A 84 -17.76 3.85 7.19
CA ALA A 84 -19.11 4.42 7.23
C ALA A 84 -20.19 3.34 7.04
N GLN A 85 -19.97 2.39 6.13
CA GLN A 85 -20.85 1.23 5.97
C GLN A 85 -20.93 0.38 7.25
N TRP A 86 -19.79 0.11 7.89
CA TRP A 86 -19.73 -0.61 9.16
C TRP A 86 -20.53 0.11 10.27
N ILE A 87 -20.36 1.45 10.40
CA ILE A 87 -21.09 2.27 11.37
C ILE A 87 -22.59 2.23 11.10
N ALA A 88 -23.00 2.30 9.82
CA ALA A 88 -24.42 2.22 9.45
C ALA A 88 -25.03 0.87 9.85
N LEU A 89 -24.32 -0.25 9.63
CA LEU A 89 -24.76 -1.58 10.05
C LEU A 89 -24.89 -1.68 11.57
N MET A 90 -23.90 -1.17 12.31
CA MET A 90 -23.96 -1.09 13.78
C MET A 90 -25.14 -0.26 14.27
N GLY A 91 -25.40 0.90 13.63
CA GLY A 91 -26.52 1.76 13.95
C GLY A 91 -27.87 1.06 13.72
N VAL A 92 -28.01 0.39 12.56
CA VAL A 92 -29.23 -0.38 12.25
C VAL A 92 -29.42 -1.54 13.25
N HIS A 93 -28.36 -2.26 13.58
CA HIS A 93 -28.41 -3.36 14.55
C HIS A 93 -28.82 -2.87 15.96
N SER A 94 -28.36 -1.70 16.38
CA SER A 94 -28.71 -1.13 17.70
C SER A 94 -30.20 -0.80 17.81
N VAL A 95 -30.85 -0.38 16.70
CA VAL A 95 -32.27 -0.06 16.65
C VAL A 95 -33.14 -1.31 16.40
N PHE A 96 -32.63 -2.24 15.58
CA PHE A 96 -33.33 -3.45 15.16
C PHE A 96 -32.52 -4.72 15.47
N PRO A 97 -32.37 -5.09 16.75
CA PRO A 97 -31.50 -6.21 17.16
C PRO A 97 -31.97 -7.58 16.68
N ARG A 98 -33.25 -7.70 16.30
CA ARG A 98 -33.81 -8.96 15.74
C ARG A 98 -33.49 -9.14 14.24
N GLY A 99 -32.83 -8.16 13.60
CA GLY A 99 -32.50 -8.24 12.18
C GLY A 99 -33.72 -8.14 11.25
N ILE A 100 -33.65 -8.85 10.12
CA ILE A 100 -34.65 -8.76 9.06
C ILE A 100 -35.86 -9.67 9.35
N HIS A 101 -37.05 -9.06 9.36
CA HIS A 101 -38.31 -9.79 9.48
C HIS A 101 -38.92 -10.01 8.09
N PHE A 102 -38.65 -11.16 7.48
CA PHE A 102 -39.09 -11.49 6.12
C PHE A 102 -40.62 -11.51 5.96
N ASP A 103 -41.37 -11.74 7.05
CA ASP A 103 -42.84 -11.75 7.04
C ASP A 103 -43.45 -10.38 6.76
N ASN A 104 -42.69 -9.32 7.04
CA ASN A 104 -43.11 -7.94 6.82
C ASN A 104 -42.73 -7.42 5.42
N ILE A 105 -41.99 -8.19 4.64
CA ILE A 105 -41.52 -7.79 3.30
C ILE A 105 -42.35 -8.53 2.25
N ARG A 106 -42.93 -7.77 1.32
CA ARG A 106 -43.68 -8.37 0.19
C ARG A 106 -42.71 -8.95 -0.82
N MET A 107 -42.56 -10.26 -0.80
CA MET A 107 -41.71 -11.04 -1.73
C MET A 107 -42.47 -12.22 -2.29
N GLY A 108 -42.12 -12.62 -3.52
CA GLY A 108 -42.58 -13.88 -4.08
C GLY A 108 -41.97 -15.08 -3.36
N PRO A 109 -42.55 -16.28 -3.48
CA PRO A 109 -42.08 -17.48 -2.78
C PRO A 109 -40.65 -17.88 -3.19
N ILE A 110 -40.28 -17.75 -4.45
CA ILE A 110 -38.96 -18.09 -4.96
C ILE A 110 -37.90 -17.11 -4.44
N GLN A 111 -38.23 -15.81 -4.43
CA GLN A 111 -37.31 -14.79 -3.90
C GLN A 111 -37.10 -14.99 -2.40
N ARG A 112 -38.17 -15.31 -1.65
CA ARG A 112 -38.09 -15.60 -0.21
C ARG A 112 -37.18 -16.78 0.08
N GLU A 113 -37.30 -17.87 -0.69
CA GLU A 113 -36.46 -19.06 -0.55
C GLU A 113 -34.97 -18.73 -0.77
N ILE A 114 -34.65 -17.98 -1.82
CA ILE A 114 -33.28 -17.58 -2.15
C ILE A 114 -32.71 -16.65 -1.07
N GLU A 115 -33.46 -15.63 -0.66
CA GLU A 115 -32.97 -14.64 0.30
C GLU A 115 -32.85 -15.22 1.72
N THR A 116 -33.78 -16.04 2.18
CA THR A 116 -33.65 -16.70 3.49
C THR A 116 -32.53 -17.73 3.55
N GLY A 117 -32.19 -18.35 2.42
CA GLY A 117 -31.09 -19.32 2.33
C GLY A 117 -29.67 -18.68 2.25
N HIS A 118 -29.58 -17.39 1.91
CA HIS A 118 -28.30 -16.69 1.68
C HIS A 118 -28.01 -15.56 2.68
N LEU A 119 -28.95 -15.23 3.55
CA LEU A 119 -28.77 -14.14 4.52
C LEU A 119 -27.99 -14.64 5.73
N ASP A 120 -26.74 -14.26 5.74
CA ASP A 120 -25.91 -14.26 6.94
C ASP A 120 -26.52 -13.30 7.98
N GLY A 121 -26.36 -13.60 9.25
CA GLY A 121 -26.82 -12.73 10.33
C GLY A 121 -26.26 -11.31 10.20
N ILE A 122 -26.94 -10.34 10.79
CA ILE A 122 -26.48 -8.95 10.82
C ILE A 122 -25.10 -8.83 11.46
N ASP A 123 -24.80 -9.69 12.43
CA ASP A 123 -23.49 -9.77 13.09
C ASP A 123 -22.38 -10.18 12.11
N ASP A 124 -22.66 -11.16 11.26
CA ASP A 124 -21.71 -11.58 10.21
C ASP A 124 -21.51 -10.47 9.16
N ALA A 125 -22.56 -9.70 8.87
CA ALA A 125 -22.44 -8.56 7.95
C ALA A 125 -21.57 -7.45 8.54
N ILE A 126 -21.69 -7.16 9.83
CA ILE A 126 -20.88 -6.20 10.58
C ILE A 126 -19.41 -6.64 10.59
N GLU A 127 -19.15 -7.91 10.94
CA GLU A 127 -17.80 -8.46 10.95
C GLU A 127 -17.16 -8.43 9.57
N ARG A 128 -17.89 -8.80 8.51
CA ARG A 128 -17.37 -8.70 7.13
C ARG A 128 -17.09 -7.26 6.71
N ALA A 129 -17.90 -6.29 7.13
CA ALA A 129 -17.64 -4.89 6.82
C ALA A 129 -16.35 -4.39 7.49
N ASP A 130 -16.13 -4.74 8.76
CA ASP A 130 -14.92 -4.41 9.52
C ASP A 130 -13.67 -5.06 8.90
N ASN A 131 -13.74 -6.35 8.60
CA ASN A 131 -12.67 -7.11 7.97
C ASN A 131 -12.30 -6.53 6.59
N ARG A 132 -13.29 -6.14 5.76
CA ARG A 132 -13.03 -5.51 4.45
C ARG A 132 -12.33 -4.16 4.61
N ALA A 133 -12.78 -3.32 5.53
CA ALA A 133 -12.17 -2.02 5.80
C ALA A 133 -10.69 -2.19 6.21
N SER A 134 -10.42 -3.12 7.12
CA SER A 134 -9.08 -3.42 7.63
C SER A 134 -8.15 -3.97 6.54
N VAL A 135 -8.63 -4.90 5.71
CA VAL A 135 -7.85 -5.51 4.62
C VAL A 135 -7.51 -4.47 3.54
N VAL A 136 -8.47 -3.64 3.14
CA VAL A 136 -8.24 -2.57 2.14
C VAL A 136 -7.20 -1.57 2.65
N PHE A 137 -7.32 -1.14 3.91
CA PHE A 137 -6.36 -0.26 4.54
C PHE A 137 -4.96 -0.88 4.59
N ALA A 138 -4.87 -2.12 5.02
CA ALA A 138 -3.61 -2.87 5.12
C ALA A 138 -2.91 -3.02 3.76
N ILE A 139 -3.65 -3.35 2.69
CA ILE A 139 -3.10 -3.48 1.33
C ILE A 139 -2.60 -2.11 0.84
N GLY A 140 -3.42 -1.08 0.93
CA GLY A 140 -3.08 0.24 0.40
C GLY A 140 -1.88 0.87 1.09
N VAL A 141 -1.82 0.83 2.43
CA VAL A 141 -0.67 1.31 3.20
C VAL A 141 0.59 0.51 2.86
N SER A 142 0.47 -0.83 2.73
CA SER A 142 1.62 -1.66 2.35
C SER A 142 2.15 -1.31 0.98
N VAL A 143 1.28 -1.07 -0.01
CA VAL A 143 1.69 -0.66 -1.36
C VAL A 143 2.36 0.71 -1.34
N ALA A 144 1.79 1.69 -0.63
CA ALA A 144 2.36 3.02 -0.52
C ALA A 144 3.76 2.99 0.13
N LEU A 145 3.92 2.21 1.21
CA LEU A 145 5.21 2.02 1.87
C LEU A 145 6.23 1.31 0.96
N MET A 146 5.79 0.35 0.14
CA MET A 146 6.67 -0.28 -0.85
C MET A 146 7.14 0.72 -1.91
N ILE A 147 6.23 1.54 -2.44
CA ILE A 147 6.59 2.60 -3.41
C ILE A 147 7.56 3.59 -2.77
N ALA A 148 7.31 4.01 -1.53
CA ALA A 148 8.20 4.91 -0.79
C ALA A 148 9.59 4.28 -0.55
N ALA A 149 9.66 3.00 -0.20
CA ALA A 149 10.92 2.29 -0.03
C ALA A 149 11.72 2.19 -1.35
N ILE A 150 11.04 1.93 -2.47
CA ILE A 150 11.64 1.94 -3.80
C ILE A 150 12.17 3.35 -4.12
N CYS A 151 11.38 4.39 -3.84
CA CYS A 151 11.81 5.79 -4.01
C CYS A 151 13.10 6.09 -3.24
N ILE A 152 13.14 5.76 -1.95
CA ILE A 152 14.30 5.99 -1.09
C ILE A 152 15.53 5.23 -1.62
N ALA A 153 15.36 3.97 -2.03
CA ALA A 153 16.44 3.15 -2.55
C ALA A 153 17.02 3.73 -3.86
N PHE A 154 16.15 4.10 -4.81
CA PHE A 154 16.59 4.68 -6.08
C PHE A 154 17.18 6.07 -5.92
N CYS A 155 16.49 6.99 -5.25
CA CYS A 155 16.98 8.34 -5.05
C CYS A 155 18.25 8.37 -4.19
N GLY A 156 18.33 7.50 -3.19
CA GLY A 156 19.53 7.36 -2.35
C GLY A 156 20.73 6.85 -3.16
N THR A 157 20.53 5.85 -4.00
CA THR A 157 21.59 5.33 -4.89
C THR A 157 22.06 6.39 -5.88
N LEU A 158 21.12 7.11 -6.52
CA LEU A 158 21.41 8.22 -7.42
C LEU A 158 22.20 9.33 -6.71
N LEU A 159 21.74 9.72 -5.53
CA LEU A 159 22.40 10.75 -4.72
C LEU A 159 23.85 10.39 -4.42
N VAL A 160 24.08 9.16 -3.95
CA VAL A 160 25.44 8.67 -3.65
C VAL A 160 26.29 8.64 -4.91
N ALA A 161 25.75 8.13 -6.03
CA ALA A 161 26.46 8.07 -7.30
C ALA A 161 26.85 9.46 -7.81
N THR A 162 25.92 10.43 -7.77
CA THR A 162 26.17 11.82 -8.20
C THR A 162 27.22 12.51 -7.32
N LEU A 163 27.12 12.35 -6.00
CA LEU A 163 28.10 12.93 -5.07
C LEU A 163 29.50 12.33 -5.28
N LEU A 164 29.59 11.01 -5.47
CA LEU A 164 30.85 10.31 -5.68
C LEU A 164 31.49 10.68 -7.02
N SER A 165 30.70 10.78 -8.09
CA SER A 165 31.14 11.24 -9.41
C SER A 165 31.72 12.65 -9.35
N ASN A 166 31.03 13.58 -8.69
CA ASN A 166 31.49 14.95 -8.54
C ASN A 166 32.75 15.06 -7.65
N LEU A 167 32.85 14.24 -6.60
CA LEU A 167 34.00 14.25 -5.69
C LEU A 167 35.27 13.69 -6.37
N LEU A 168 35.09 12.64 -7.19
CA LEU A 168 36.22 11.98 -7.87
C LEU A 168 36.56 12.61 -9.23
N GLY A 169 35.80 13.61 -9.70
CA GLY A 169 35.99 14.22 -11.01
C GLY A 169 35.78 13.26 -12.18
N LEU A 170 35.04 12.18 -11.97
CA LEU A 170 34.79 11.16 -12.97
C LEU A 170 33.65 11.60 -13.88
N GLN A 171 33.92 11.85 -15.16
CA GLN A 171 32.89 12.06 -16.18
C GLN A 171 32.27 10.70 -16.58
N ILE A 172 31.59 10.05 -15.67
CA ILE A 172 30.91 8.78 -15.93
C ILE A 172 29.43 9.10 -16.16
N ASP A 173 28.83 8.45 -17.15
CA ASP A 173 27.40 8.53 -17.38
C ASP A 173 26.65 8.09 -16.10
N THR A 174 26.00 9.06 -15.45
CA THR A 174 25.29 8.88 -14.18
C THR A 174 24.31 7.70 -14.25
N LEU A 175 23.65 7.51 -15.39
CA LEU A 175 22.72 6.40 -15.60
C LEU A 175 23.41 5.03 -15.58
N MET A 176 24.62 4.95 -16.15
CA MET A 176 25.41 3.71 -16.19
C MET A 176 25.92 3.33 -14.79
N VAL A 177 26.37 4.32 -14.01
CA VAL A 177 26.79 4.10 -12.61
C VAL A 177 25.62 3.65 -11.75
N VAL A 178 24.48 4.32 -11.87
CA VAL A 178 23.26 3.98 -11.12
C VAL A 178 22.78 2.58 -11.46
N GLY A 179 22.71 2.24 -12.76
CA GLY A 179 22.34 0.91 -13.20
C GLY A 179 23.32 -0.15 -12.65
N GLY A 180 24.60 0.10 -12.72
CA GLY A 180 25.64 -0.78 -12.18
C GLY A 180 25.55 -0.97 -10.66
N VAL A 181 25.41 0.11 -9.91
CA VAL A 181 25.25 0.05 -8.44
C VAL A 181 23.95 -0.64 -8.05
N PHE A 182 22.85 -0.35 -8.74
CA PHE A 182 21.58 -1.02 -8.50
C PHE A 182 21.66 -2.53 -8.76
N VAL A 183 22.22 -2.93 -9.88
CA VAL A 183 22.44 -4.34 -10.21
C VAL A 183 23.36 -4.98 -9.17
N MET A 184 24.46 -4.34 -8.80
CA MET A 184 25.40 -4.84 -7.80
C MET A 184 24.74 -5.03 -6.43
N LEU A 185 23.82 -4.14 -6.05
CA LEU A 185 23.08 -4.24 -4.79
C LEU A 185 21.94 -5.27 -4.86
N MET A 186 21.23 -5.39 -5.98
CA MET A 186 20.07 -6.28 -6.07
C MET A 186 20.41 -7.71 -6.47
N LEU A 187 21.42 -7.89 -7.33
CA LEU A 187 21.82 -9.19 -7.88
C LEU A 187 22.10 -10.25 -6.80
N PRO A 188 22.89 -9.96 -5.73
CA PRO A 188 23.15 -10.96 -4.68
C PRO A 188 21.88 -11.45 -4.00
N TYR A 189 20.92 -10.56 -3.75
CA TYR A 189 19.63 -10.94 -3.15
C TYR A 189 18.82 -11.83 -4.08
N PHE A 190 18.64 -11.44 -5.33
CA PHE A 190 17.91 -12.24 -6.31
C PHE A 190 18.55 -13.60 -6.53
N LEU A 191 19.88 -13.66 -6.62
CA LEU A 191 20.60 -14.94 -6.73
C LEU A 191 20.41 -15.81 -5.49
N ALA A 192 20.53 -15.23 -4.28
CA ALA A 192 20.35 -15.97 -3.05
C ALA A 192 18.92 -16.53 -2.92
N VAL A 193 17.89 -15.73 -3.21
CA VAL A 193 16.49 -16.17 -3.17
C VAL A 193 16.22 -17.23 -4.25
N THR A 194 16.77 -17.06 -5.45
CA THR A 194 16.61 -18.03 -6.55
C THR A 194 17.29 -19.37 -6.21
N VAL A 195 18.49 -19.31 -5.67
CA VAL A 195 19.23 -20.51 -5.23
C VAL A 195 18.47 -21.22 -4.09
N ASP A 196 17.96 -20.47 -3.13
CA ASP A 196 17.14 -21.03 -2.04
C ASP A 196 15.85 -21.69 -2.57
N TYR A 197 15.16 -21.03 -3.50
CA TYR A 197 13.92 -21.54 -4.09
C TYR A 197 14.10 -22.84 -4.88
N TYR A 198 15.16 -22.93 -5.74
CA TYR A 198 15.35 -24.11 -6.60
C TYR A 198 16.22 -25.19 -5.98
N PHE A 199 17.14 -24.84 -5.10
CA PHE A 199 18.17 -25.73 -4.55
C PHE A 199 18.18 -25.80 -3.02
N GLY A 200 17.32 -25.05 -2.31
CA GLY A 200 17.32 -24.96 -0.85
C GLY A 200 17.20 -26.33 -0.16
N GLU A 201 16.34 -27.21 -0.66
CA GLU A 201 16.18 -28.57 -0.14
C GLU A 201 17.44 -29.46 -0.32
N ARG A 202 18.26 -29.17 -1.33
CA ARG A 202 19.49 -29.94 -1.63
C ARG A 202 20.71 -29.42 -0.87
N ILE A 203 20.66 -28.21 -0.35
CA ILE A 203 21.77 -27.59 0.37
C ILE A 203 21.75 -28.08 1.82
N ARG A 204 22.78 -28.87 2.20
CA ARG A 204 22.90 -29.40 3.55
C ARG A 204 23.11 -28.27 4.57
N PRO A 205 22.36 -28.24 5.70
CA PRO A 205 22.58 -27.28 6.78
C PRO A 205 24.05 -27.29 7.26
N GLY A 206 24.61 -26.10 7.50
CA GLY A 206 25.98 -25.95 7.97
C GLY A 206 27.08 -25.90 6.90
N THR A 207 26.77 -26.19 5.61
CA THR A 207 27.72 -26.03 4.50
C THR A 207 28.02 -24.55 4.23
N PHE A 208 29.14 -24.29 3.54
CA PHE A 208 29.50 -22.92 3.14
C PHE A 208 28.41 -22.26 2.28
N ALA A 209 27.85 -23.01 1.32
CA ALA A 209 26.74 -22.54 0.49
C ALA A 209 25.51 -22.12 1.32
N HIS A 210 25.12 -22.96 2.30
CA HIS A 210 24.02 -22.63 3.23
C HIS A 210 24.32 -21.34 4.01
N ARG A 211 25.52 -21.20 4.56
CA ARG A 211 25.92 -19.99 5.31
C ARG A 211 25.90 -18.75 4.45
N LEU A 212 26.41 -18.83 3.21
CA LEU A 212 26.44 -17.72 2.28
C LEU A 212 25.04 -17.23 1.92
N VAL A 213 24.18 -18.15 1.46
CA VAL A 213 22.79 -17.83 1.10
C VAL A 213 22.03 -17.27 2.30
N ALA A 214 22.13 -17.93 3.46
CA ALA A 214 21.48 -17.47 4.69
C ALA A 214 21.99 -16.10 5.16
N THR A 215 23.29 -15.80 4.97
CA THR A 215 23.84 -14.49 5.35
C THR A 215 23.34 -13.40 4.43
N VAL A 216 23.37 -13.63 3.10
CA VAL A 216 22.82 -12.68 2.13
C VAL A 216 21.36 -12.41 2.43
N ILE A 217 20.51 -13.42 2.51
CA ILE A 217 19.08 -13.25 2.81
C ILE A 217 18.88 -12.50 4.13
N ARG A 218 19.63 -12.84 5.19
CA ARG A 218 19.52 -12.18 6.51
C ARG A 218 19.89 -10.70 6.45
N VAL A 219 20.97 -10.34 5.74
CA VAL A 219 21.39 -8.97 5.58
C VAL A 219 20.30 -8.16 4.87
N TYR A 220 19.82 -8.64 3.73
CA TYR A 220 18.76 -7.93 2.97
C TYR A 220 17.42 -7.88 3.71
N THR A 221 17.07 -8.92 4.46
CA THR A 221 15.87 -8.90 5.32
C THR A 221 15.98 -7.83 6.42
N ARG A 222 17.19 -7.61 6.95
CA ARG A 222 17.44 -6.55 7.95
C ARG A 222 17.28 -5.14 7.35
N PHE A 223 17.54 -4.98 6.06
CA PHE A 223 17.32 -3.73 5.32
C PHE A 223 15.90 -3.60 4.72
N GLY A 224 14.97 -4.45 5.12
CA GLY A 224 13.58 -4.29 4.72
C GLY A 224 13.14 -5.05 3.46
N MET A 225 14.01 -5.85 2.84
CA MET A 225 13.69 -6.55 1.59
C MET A 225 13.05 -7.94 1.78
N GLY A 226 12.89 -8.42 2.99
CA GLY A 226 12.32 -9.74 3.26
C GLY A 226 10.80 -9.69 3.46
N ARG A 227 10.12 -10.81 3.18
CA ARG A 227 8.68 -11.00 3.49
C ARG A 227 8.35 -10.69 4.95
N ARG A 228 9.31 -10.87 5.85
CA ARG A 228 9.18 -10.62 7.29
C ARG A 228 9.23 -9.13 7.67
N SER A 229 9.72 -8.28 6.78
CA SER A 229 9.85 -6.84 7.02
C SER A 229 8.51 -6.13 6.98
N ASN A 230 7.54 -6.69 6.25
CA ASN A 230 6.17 -6.20 6.22
C ASN A 230 5.23 -7.29 6.75
N HIS A 231 5.01 -7.29 8.06
CA HIS A 231 4.10 -8.24 8.73
C HIS A 231 2.69 -8.21 8.13
N ILE A 232 2.21 -7.05 7.71
CA ILE A 232 0.90 -6.88 7.12
C ILE A 232 0.83 -7.67 5.82
N LEU A 233 1.79 -7.43 4.92
CA LEU A 233 1.84 -8.12 3.63
C LEU A 233 2.06 -9.63 3.79
N ALA A 234 2.92 -10.05 4.72
CA ALA A 234 3.15 -11.47 4.99
C ALA A 234 1.87 -12.16 5.48
N THR A 235 1.10 -11.51 6.37
CA THR A 235 -0.17 -12.02 6.86
C THR A 235 -1.21 -12.11 5.74
N LEU A 236 -1.30 -11.09 4.88
CA LEU A 236 -2.20 -11.10 3.73
C LEU A 236 -1.85 -12.22 2.73
N LEU A 237 -0.55 -12.36 2.41
CA LEU A 237 -0.06 -13.42 1.52
C LEU A 237 -0.40 -14.83 2.02
N SER A 238 -0.27 -15.05 3.34
CA SER A 238 -0.53 -16.35 3.96
C SER A 238 -2.03 -16.69 4.05
N ASN A 239 -2.91 -15.69 4.23
CA ASN A 239 -4.34 -15.92 4.46
C ASN A 239 -5.22 -15.78 3.21
N GLN A 240 -4.87 -14.88 2.27
CA GLN A 240 -5.66 -14.65 1.06
C GLN A 240 -5.12 -15.37 -0.18
N GLY A 241 -3.97 -16.01 -0.06
CA GLY A 241 -3.24 -16.66 -1.14
C GLY A 241 -2.23 -15.75 -1.83
N GLU A 242 -1.02 -16.28 -1.99
CA GLU A 242 0.15 -15.54 -2.48
C GLU A 242 -0.08 -14.90 -3.85
N ARG A 243 -0.60 -15.69 -4.81
CA ARG A 243 -0.79 -15.22 -6.19
C ARG A 243 -1.79 -14.06 -6.28
N ARG A 244 -2.92 -14.17 -5.58
CA ARG A 244 -3.98 -13.15 -5.60
C ARG A 244 -3.49 -11.83 -4.98
N THR A 245 -2.87 -11.92 -3.81
CA THR A 245 -2.36 -10.74 -3.10
C THR A 245 -1.24 -10.06 -3.90
N MET A 246 -0.32 -10.83 -4.48
CA MET A 246 0.74 -10.28 -5.32
C MET A 246 0.19 -9.59 -6.57
N LEU A 247 -0.78 -10.18 -7.26
CA LEU A 247 -1.42 -9.54 -8.41
C LEU A 247 -2.13 -8.24 -8.05
N MET A 248 -2.80 -8.17 -6.88
CA MET A 248 -3.41 -6.94 -6.40
C MET A 248 -2.35 -5.86 -6.10
N VAL A 249 -1.31 -6.19 -5.35
CA VAL A 249 -0.25 -5.26 -4.98
C VAL A 249 0.47 -4.71 -6.21
N VAL A 250 0.91 -5.59 -7.11
CA VAL A 250 1.58 -5.20 -8.36
C VAL A 250 0.65 -4.41 -9.27
N GLY A 251 -0.62 -4.82 -9.38
CA GLY A 251 -1.63 -4.12 -10.18
C GLY A 251 -1.88 -2.69 -9.69
N ILE A 252 -2.06 -2.48 -8.39
CA ILE A 252 -2.25 -1.15 -7.79
C ILE A 252 -1.00 -0.28 -8.02
N MET A 253 0.20 -0.85 -7.82
CA MET A 253 1.46 -0.15 -8.02
C MET A 253 1.65 0.29 -9.47
N LEU A 254 1.42 -0.60 -10.43
CA LEU A 254 1.50 -0.29 -11.86
C LEU A 254 0.46 0.76 -12.27
N LEU A 255 -0.78 0.64 -11.79
CA LEU A 255 -1.83 1.62 -12.07
C LEU A 255 -1.45 3.01 -11.54
N ALA A 256 -0.91 3.10 -10.33
CA ALA A 256 -0.48 4.37 -9.75
C ALA A 256 0.67 5.00 -10.56
N ILE A 257 1.70 4.22 -10.88
CA ILE A 257 2.86 4.72 -11.64
C ILE A 257 2.44 5.14 -13.07
N THR A 258 1.63 4.35 -13.75
CA THR A 258 1.16 4.68 -15.11
C THR A 258 0.25 5.90 -15.11
N SER A 259 -0.61 6.08 -14.11
CA SER A 259 -1.46 7.27 -13.99
C SER A 259 -0.63 8.55 -13.81
N VAL A 260 0.38 8.53 -12.95
CA VAL A 260 1.29 9.66 -12.75
C VAL A 260 2.09 9.94 -14.02
N SER A 261 2.58 8.89 -14.70
CA SER A 261 3.32 9.02 -15.96
C SER A 261 2.47 9.69 -17.05
N ALA A 262 1.20 9.30 -17.18
CA ALA A 262 0.28 9.90 -18.13
C ALA A 262 0.03 11.38 -17.83
N VAL A 263 -0.22 11.74 -16.56
CA VAL A 263 -0.41 13.14 -16.15
C VAL A 263 0.85 13.98 -16.43
N TYR A 264 2.02 13.46 -16.12
CA TYR A 264 3.27 14.17 -16.39
C TYR A 264 3.51 14.36 -17.89
N ALA A 265 3.24 13.37 -18.72
CA ALA A 265 3.35 13.46 -20.17
C ALA A 265 2.41 14.53 -20.75
N THR A 266 1.16 14.62 -20.25
CA THR A 266 0.21 15.66 -20.68
C THR A 266 0.66 17.06 -20.26
N MET A 267 1.23 17.21 -19.06
CA MET A 267 1.79 18.49 -18.60
C MET A 267 2.99 18.94 -19.47
N GLN A 268 3.88 18.02 -19.84
CA GLN A 268 5.01 18.31 -20.72
C GLN A 268 4.55 18.70 -22.13
N ALA A 269 3.57 17.99 -22.68
CA ALA A 269 2.99 18.31 -23.98
C ALA A 269 2.33 19.69 -23.99
N GLY A 270 1.59 20.05 -22.93
CA GLY A 270 0.98 21.38 -22.79
C GLY A 270 2.01 22.53 -22.74
N ARG A 271 3.17 22.29 -22.09
CA ARG A 271 4.28 23.28 -22.07
C ARG A 271 4.91 23.46 -23.45
N ALA A 272 5.07 22.38 -24.22
CA ALA A 272 5.63 22.46 -25.57
C ALA A 272 4.72 23.22 -26.56
N VAL A 273 3.39 23.16 -26.37
CA VAL A 273 2.41 23.86 -27.21
C VAL A 273 2.25 25.33 -26.79
N GLY A 274 2.43 25.68 -25.52
CA GLY A 274 2.30 27.06 -25.02
C GLY A 274 3.54 27.94 -25.18
N SER A 275 4.62 27.41 -25.76
CA SER A 275 5.87 28.15 -26.02
C SER A 275 5.99 28.80 -27.40
N TYR A 276 4.85 28.99 -28.13
CA TYR A 276 4.77 29.75 -29.38
C TYR A 276 4.12 31.08 -29.15
#